data_db4765a76a98d14198c60eb17862d49b
#
_entry.id   db4765a76a98d14198c60eb17862d49b
#
_cell.length_a   1.000
_cell.length_b   1.000
_cell.length_c   1.000
_cell.angle_alpha   90.00
_cell.angle_beta   90.00
_cell.angle_gamma   90.00
#
_symmetry.space_group_name_H-M   'P 1'
#
loop_
_entity.id
_entity.type
_entity.pdbx_description
1 polymer ?
#
loop_
_entity_poly.entity_id
_entity_poly.type
_entity_poly.pdbx_seq_one_letter_code
_entity_poly.pdbx_strand_id
1 'polypeptide(L)'
;ENNPFYIDKELINLPVNYRSNRKIIEFNNDFFNHIGSFVFRNNYFKNTYLEASQEIFQKEEGYVNITLIDQKKKAEKAEIYCEKILEIINSCIKNGYKSKDVCIIVRKRKEGVLIADFLSEKGIDIISSESLLIDSSHDVRFILDTINYCLSEDVIRKIEILNYLYKGNKIPELRDDFIRKFIDLDSVSFYKKLEEYGFYFEKTFLAKLSI
;
A
#
# COMPACT_ATOMS: atom_id res chain seq x y z
N GLU A 1 -1.87 35.93 -0.18
CA GLU A 1 -1.68 37.28 -0.73
C GLU A 1 -1.12 37.29 -2.16
N ASN A 2 -0.75 36.16 -2.73
CA ASN A 2 -0.39 36.10 -4.15
C ASN A 2 -1.64 35.74 -4.97
N ASN A 3 -2.39 36.75 -5.38
CA ASN A 3 -3.38 36.57 -6.43
C ASN A 3 -2.61 36.53 -7.77
N PRO A 4 -2.55 35.39 -8.48
CA PRO A 4 -1.89 35.29 -9.78
C PRO A 4 -2.67 36.02 -10.88
N PHE A 5 -3.87 36.46 -10.59
CA PHE A 5 -4.73 37.21 -11.53
C PHE A 5 -4.73 38.69 -11.15
N TYR A 6 -4.61 39.57 -12.13
CA TYR A 6 -4.71 41.03 -11.96
C TYR A 6 -6.15 41.55 -11.81
N ILE A 7 -7.02 40.74 -11.18
CA ILE A 7 -8.43 41.03 -10.97
C ILE A 7 -8.68 41.02 -9.45
N ASP A 8 -9.58 41.84 -8.99
CA ASP A 8 -10.02 41.83 -7.60
C ASP A 8 -10.59 40.43 -7.24
N LYS A 9 -10.20 39.93 -6.09
CA LYS A 9 -10.67 38.61 -5.60
C LYS A 9 -11.69 38.80 -4.50
N GLU A 10 -12.74 38.03 -4.58
CA GLU A 10 -13.67 37.80 -3.49
C GLU A 10 -13.48 36.41 -2.91
N LEU A 11 -13.38 36.33 -1.58
CA LEU A 11 -13.30 35.07 -0.86
C LEU A 11 -14.67 34.71 -0.31
N ILE A 12 -15.28 33.69 -0.88
CA ILE A 12 -16.57 33.17 -0.40
C ILE A 12 -16.30 31.84 0.29
N ASN A 13 -16.57 31.78 1.59
CA ASN A 13 -16.52 30.55 2.36
C ASN A 13 -17.85 29.80 2.18
N LEU A 14 -17.74 28.47 2.03
CA LEU A 14 -18.87 27.54 2.02
C LEU A 14 -19.05 26.97 3.44
N PRO A 15 -19.91 27.57 4.27
CA PRO A 15 -19.95 27.22 5.69
C PRO A 15 -20.57 25.86 5.95
N VAL A 16 -21.52 25.42 5.11
CA VAL A 16 -22.33 24.22 5.38
C VAL A 16 -21.75 22.98 4.76
N ASN A 17 -21.56 21.94 5.55
CA ASN A 17 -21.13 20.61 5.08
C ASN A 17 -22.36 19.71 4.87
N TYR A 18 -22.66 19.43 3.59
CA TYR A 18 -23.78 18.58 3.18
C TYR A 18 -23.42 17.10 3.09
N ARG A 19 -22.13 16.74 3.18
CA ARG A 19 -21.64 15.37 2.93
C ARG A 19 -21.53 14.54 4.19
N SER A 20 -20.98 15.12 5.24
CA SER A 20 -20.55 14.37 6.42
C SER A 20 -21.63 14.39 7.51
N ASN A 21 -21.69 13.30 8.28
CA ASN A 21 -22.57 13.21 9.44
C ASN A 21 -22.05 14.08 10.59
N ARG A 22 -22.93 14.41 11.52
CA ARG A 22 -22.72 15.40 12.59
C ARG A 22 -21.41 15.17 13.37
N LYS A 23 -21.18 13.99 13.93
CA LYS A 23 -20.00 13.72 14.76
C LYS A 23 -18.67 13.85 14.02
N ILE A 24 -18.67 13.65 12.70
CA ILE A 24 -17.46 13.83 11.88
C ILE A 24 -17.13 15.32 11.77
N ILE A 25 -18.16 16.16 11.58
CA ILE A 25 -17.98 17.61 11.46
C ILE A 25 -17.57 18.19 12.83
N GLU A 26 -18.26 17.82 13.90
CA GLU A 26 -17.93 18.21 15.28
C GLU A 26 -16.47 17.86 15.61
N PHE A 27 -16.08 16.61 15.37
CA PHE A 27 -14.70 16.17 15.59
C PHE A 27 -13.68 16.99 14.79
N ASN A 28 -13.93 17.23 13.50
CA ASN A 28 -13.03 18.01 12.67
C ASN A 28 -12.91 19.45 13.15
N ASN A 29 -14.03 20.09 13.46
CA ASN A 29 -14.03 21.45 13.98
C ASN A 29 -13.24 21.55 15.29
N ASP A 30 -13.50 20.66 16.25
CA ASP A 30 -12.81 20.64 17.53
C ASP A 30 -11.32 20.37 17.37
N PHE A 31 -10.97 19.38 16.54
CA PHE A 31 -9.59 18.99 16.29
C PHE A 31 -8.78 20.13 15.65
N PHE A 32 -9.30 20.76 14.59
CA PHE A 32 -8.58 21.84 13.91
C PHE A 32 -8.57 23.12 14.73
N ASN A 33 -9.61 23.45 15.48
CA ASN A 33 -9.59 24.56 16.43
C ASN A 33 -8.53 24.34 17.52
N HIS A 34 -8.43 23.13 18.05
CA HIS A 34 -7.44 22.79 19.06
C HIS A 34 -6.00 22.87 18.50
N ILE A 35 -5.75 22.21 17.37
CA ILE A 35 -4.42 22.22 16.74
C ILE A 35 -4.04 23.60 16.25
N GLY A 36 -4.96 24.34 15.63
CA GLY A 36 -4.72 25.68 15.11
C GLY A 36 -4.20 26.63 16.18
N SER A 37 -4.60 26.43 17.44
CA SER A 37 -4.21 27.31 18.54
C SER A 37 -2.73 27.19 18.93
N PHE A 38 -2.08 26.03 18.82
CA PHE A 38 -0.72 25.81 19.31
C PHE A 38 0.29 25.27 18.29
N VAL A 39 -0.14 24.63 17.18
CA VAL A 39 0.78 24.09 16.18
C VAL A 39 1.27 25.17 15.22
N PHE A 40 0.41 26.09 14.84
CA PHE A 40 0.78 27.13 13.88
C PHE A 40 1.31 28.38 14.59
N ARG A 41 2.58 28.71 14.35
CA ARG A 41 3.20 29.94 14.83
C ARG A 41 2.79 31.17 14.02
N ASN A 42 2.43 31.00 12.76
CA ASN A 42 2.01 32.05 11.86
C ASN A 42 0.50 32.28 11.99
N ASN A 43 0.10 33.51 12.33
CA ASN A 43 -1.32 33.89 12.49
C ASN A 43 -2.15 33.67 11.23
N TYR A 44 -1.57 33.80 10.04
CA TYR A 44 -2.27 33.55 8.79
C TYR A 44 -2.77 32.08 8.71
N PHE A 45 -1.87 31.13 8.92
CA PHE A 45 -2.24 29.71 8.93
C PHE A 45 -3.18 29.36 10.08
N LYS A 46 -2.94 29.95 11.26
CA LYS A 46 -3.82 29.77 12.42
C LYS A 46 -5.25 30.21 12.10
N ASN A 47 -5.42 31.42 11.59
CA ASN A 47 -6.74 31.95 11.27
C ASN A 47 -7.44 31.15 10.17
N THR A 48 -6.69 30.69 9.14
CA THR A 48 -7.25 29.83 8.09
C THR A 48 -7.92 28.57 8.66
N TYR A 49 -7.35 27.96 9.69
CA TYR A 49 -7.95 26.77 10.31
C TYR A 49 -9.08 27.12 11.27
N LEU A 50 -8.98 28.22 12.01
CA LEU A 50 -10.04 28.66 12.92
C LEU A 50 -11.30 29.10 12.17
N GLU A 51 -11.13 29.74 11.01
CA GLU A 51 -12.22 30.19 10.14
C GLU A 51 -12.78 29.08 9.24
N ALA A 52 -12.14 27.90 9.19
CA ALA A 52 -12.58 26.76 8.39
C ALA A 52 -13.64 25.88 9.06
N SER A 53 -14.17 26.27 10.22
CA SER A 53 -15.22 25.53 10.91
C SER A 53 -16.47 25.43 10.03
N GLN A 54 -17.06 24.22 9.99
CA GLN A 54 -18.22 23.93 9.13
C GLN A 54 -19.50 23.75 9.93
N GLU A 55 -20.60 24.22 9.36
CA GLU A 55 -21.93 24.01 9.88
C GLU A 55 -22.48 22.65 9.50
N ILE A 56 -23.29 22.07 10.36
CA ILE A 56 -23.84 20.73 10.23
C ILE A 56 -25.15 20.77 9.47
N PHE A 57 -25.26 20.08 8.34
CA PHE A 57 -26.51 19.89 7.64
C PHE A 57 -27.15 18.52 7.97
N GLN A 58 -26.35 17.44 7.97
CA GLN A 58 -26.85 16.07 8.20
C GLN A 58 -27.19 15.85 9.67
N LYS A 59 -28.40 15.33 9.93
CA LYS A 59 -28.88 15.06 11.30
C LYS A 59 -28.38 13.72 11.85
N GLU A 60 -27.92 12.82 10.99
CA GLU A 60 -27.38 11.54 11.37
C GLU A 60 -26.09 11.70 12.17
N GLU A 61 -25.93 10.85 13.19
CA GLU A 61 -24.84 11.02 14.16
C GLU A 61 -23.45 10.78 13.55
N GLY A 62 -23.25 9.68 12.85
CA GLY A 62 -21.93 9.23 12.42
C GLY A 62 -21.07 8.69 13.57
N TYR A 63 -19.82 8.34 13.27
CA TYR A 63 -18.90 7.76 14.25
C TYR A 63 -17.45 8.16 13.94
N VAL A 64 -16.69 8.52 14.96
CA VAL A 64 -15.24 8.76 14.89
C VAL A 64 -14.56 7.94 15.97
N ASN A 65 -13.51 7.22 15.60
CA ASN A 65 -12.69 6.46 16.51
C ASN A 65 -11.20 6.71 16.27
N ILE A 66 -10.43 6.90 17.34
CA ILE A 66 -8.98 7.05 17.29
C ILE A 66 -8.39 5.90 18.09
N THR A 67 -7.54 5.11 17.43
CA THR A 67 -6.81 4.03 18.08
C THR A 67 -5.34 4.37 18.14
N LEU A 68 -4.78 4.50 19.32
CA LEU A 68 -3.34 4.66 19.53
C LEU A 68 -2.74 3.29 19.83
N ILE A 69 -1.70 2.94 19.06
CA ILE A 69 -1.00 1.66 19.22
C ILE A 69 0.39 1.96 19.79
N ASP A 70 0.62 1.56 21.05
CA ASP A 70 1.93 1.67 21.67
C ASP A 70 2.82 0.52 21.22
N GLN A 71 3.98 0.84 20.63
CA GLN A 71 4.88 -0.18 20.10
C GLN A 71 6.35 0.12 20.27
N LYS A 72 7.05 -0.86 20.83
CA LYS A 72 8.48 -0.81 21.08
C LYS A 72 9.34 -1.30 19.92
N LYS A 73 8.82 -2.14 19.00
CA LYS A 73 9.59 -2.72 17.88
C LYS A 73 8.98 -2.40 16.51
N LYS A 74 9.83 -1.95 15.59
CA LYS A 74 9.42 -1.48 14.26
C LYS A 74 8.90 -2.60 13.34
N ALA A 75 9.38 -3.83 13.51
CA ALA A 75 9.00 -4.98 12.69
C ALA A 75 7.58 -5.50 13.00
N GLU A 76 7.18 -5.51 14.27
CA GLU A 76 5.85 -5.95 14.72
C GLU A 76 4.75 -4.92 14.40
N LYS A 77 5.16 -3.67 14.13
CA LYS A 77 4.26 -2.54 13.88
C LYS A 77 3.34 -2.77 12.68
N ALA A 78 3.90 -3.27 11.58
CA ALA A 78 3.17 -3.42 10.33
C ALA A 78 2.04 -4.46 10.46
N GLU A 79 2.32 -5.59 11.07
CA GLU A 79 1.37 -6.68 11.27
C GLU A 79 0.20 -6.26 12.16
N ILE A 80 0.47 -5.61 13.29
CA ILE A 80 -0.57 -5.13 14.22
C ILE A 80 -1.47 -4.07 13.54
N TYR A 81 -0.90 -3.18 12.71
CA TYR A 81 -1.73 -2.24 11.95
C TYR A 81 -2.63 -2.95 10.96
N CYS A 82 -2.12 -3.94 10.24
CA CYS A 82 -2.90 -4.72 9.27
C CYS A 82 -4.03 -5.50 9.96
N GLU A 83 -3.74 -6.15 11.09
CA GLU A 83 -4.77 -6.85 11.88
C GLU A 83 -5.84 -5.89 12.39
N LYS A 84 -5.43 -4.70 12.88
CA LYS A 84 -6.39 -3.71 13.36
C LYS A 84 -7.28 -3.17 12.25
N ILE A 85 -6.73 -2.96 11.05
CA ILE A 85 -7.50 -2.58 9.87
C ILE A 85 -8.53 -3.68 9.53
N LEU A 86 -8.11 -4.95 9.54
CA LEU A 86 -8.99 -6.08 9.29
C LEU A 86 -10.14 -6.15 10.30
N GLU A 87 -9.86 -5.93 11.60
CA GLU A 87 -10.91 -5.86 12.64
C GLU A 87 -11.92 -4.75 12.35
N ILE A 88 -11.44 -3.56 11.96
CA ILE A 88 -12.31 -2.42 11.62
C ILE A 88 -13.18 -2.73 10.41
N ILE A 89 -12.60 -3.31 9.34
CA ILE A 89 -13.36 -3.72 8.14
C ILE A 89 -14.45 -4.72 8.53
N ASN A 90 -14.10 -5.76 9.29
CA ASN A 90 -15.07 -6.75 9.74
C ASN A 90 -16.18 -6.14 10.60
N SER A 91 -15.86 -5.17 11.43
CA SER A 91 -16.86 -4.42 12.20
C SER A 91 -17.79 -3.61 11.30
N CYS A 92 -17.25 -2.94 10.27
CA CYS A 92 -18.06 -2.22 9.29
C CYS A 92 -19.02 -3.16 8.55
N ILE A 93 -18.54 -4.30 8.09
CA ILE A 93 -19.36 -5.31 7.41
C ILE A 93 -20.48 -5.84 8.33
N LYS A 94 -20.17 -6.12 9.60
CA LYS A 94 -21.19 -6.54 10.59
C LYS A 94 -22.26 -5.47 10.83
N ASN A 95 -21.91 -4.20 10.68
CA ASN A 95 -22.83 -3.07 10.80
C ASN A 95 -23.58 -2.74 9.49
N GLY A 96 -23.48 -3.60 8.46
CA GLY A 96 -24.24 -3.49 7.21
C GLY A 96 -23.55 -2.72 6.09
N TYR A 97 -22.32 -2.24 6.28
CA TYR A 97 -21.54 -1.63 5.22
C TYR A 97 -21.00 -2.72 4.26
N LYS A 98 -20.80 -2.35 3.02
CA LYS A 98 -20.16 -3.21 2.00
C LYS A 98 -18.69 -2.85 1.84
N SER A 99 -17.86 -3.75 1.34
CA SER A 99 -16.44 -3.48 1.11
C SER A 99 -16.20 -2.22 0.27
N LYS A 100 -17.05 -1.96 -0.72
CA LYS A 100 -16.99 -0.76 -1.56
C LYS A 100 -17.23 0.56 -0.82
N ASP A 101 -17.81 0.51 0.39
CA ASP A 101 -18.10 1.69 1.21
C ASP A 101 -16.92 2.02 2.15
N VAL A 102 -15.89 1.17 2.18
CA VAL A 102 -14.70 1.33 3.03
C VAL A 102 -13.54 1.88 2.20
N CYS A 103 -12.94 2.96 2.68
CA CYS A 103 -11.74 3.55 2.09
C CYS A 103 -10.62 3.61 3.12
N ILE A 104 -9.43 3.09 2.76
CA ILE A 104 -8.23 3.12 3.59
C ILE A 104 -7.28 4.17 3.03
N ILE A 105 -6.97 5.18 3.84
CA ILE A 105 -6.05 6.24 3.46
C ILE A 105 -4.75 6.06 4.22
N VAL A 106 -3.63 6.07 3.50
CA VAL A 106 -2.29 5.90 4.06
C VAL A 106 -1.40 7.09 3.71
N ARG A 107 -0.38 7.34 4.51
CA ARG A 107 0.56 8.43 4.27
C ARG A 107 1.63 8.09 3.24
N LYS A 108 2.03 6.82 3.16
CA LYS A 108 3.12 6.36 2.30
C LYS A 108 2.65 5.22 1.41
N ARG A 109 3.09 5.24 0.16
CA ARG A 109 2.82 4.18 -0.82
C ARG A 109 3.13 2.78 -0.30
N LYS A 110 4.28 2.60 0.36
CA LYS A 110 4.70 1.31 0.93
C LYS A 110 3.73 0.75 1.97
N GLU A 111 3.08 1.62 2.73
CA GLU A 111 2.06 1.22 3.71
C GLU A 111 0.80 0.71 3.00
N GLY A 112 0.42 1.37 1.90
CA GLY A 112 -0.72 0.96 1.08
C GLY A 112 -0.52 -0.41 0.41
N VAL A 113 0.67 -0.65 -0.16
CA VAL A 113 1.01 -1.95 -0.76
C VAL A 113 0.96 -3.06 0.29
N LEU A 114 1.59 -2.85 1.45
CA LEU A 114 1.61 -3.84 2.54
C LEU A 114 0.20 -4.19 3.03
N ILE A 115 -0.67 -3.20 3.20
CA ILE A 115 -2.06 -3.42 3.61
C ILE A 115 -2.84 -4.15 2.51
N ALA A 116 -2.61 -3.79 1.25
CA ALA A 116 -3.26 -4.43 0.12
C ALA A 116 -2.89 -5.92 0.02
N ASP A 117 -1.59 -6.24 0.13
CA ASP A 117 -1.11 -7.62 0.12
C ASP A 117 -1.71 -8.43 1.27
N PHE A 118 -1.66 -7.90 2.49
CA PHE A 118 -2.22 -8.56 3.67
C PHE A 118 -3.73 -8.84 3.55
N LEU A 119 -4.50 -7.85 3.10
CA LEU A 119 -5.96 -8.00 2.97
C LEU A 119 -6.32 -8.95 1.82
N SER A 120 -5.56 -8.95 0.72
CA SER A 120 -5.71 -9.90 -0.38
C SER A 120 -5.44 -11.34 0.07
N GLU A 121 -4.41 -11.58 0.88
CA GLU A 121 -4.15 -12.90 1.50
C GLU A 121 -5.31 -13.37 2.40
N LYS A 122 -6.05 -12.43 3.00
CA LYS A 122 -7.27 -12.72 3.79
C LYS A 122 -8.53 -12.85 2.93
N GLY A 123 -8.42 -12.80 1.61
CA GLY A 123 -9.55 -12.94 0.67
C GLY A 123 -10.44 -11.70 0.57
N ILE A 124 -9.94 -10.53 0.93
CA ILE A 124 -10.65 -9.26 0.77
C ILE A 124 -10.22 -8.61 -0.54
N ASP A 125 -11.17 -8.40 -1.45
CA ASP A 125 -10.93 -7.72 -2.72
C ASP A 125 -10.60 -6.25 -2.48
N ILE A 126 -9.51 -5.77 -3.12
CA ILE A 126 -9.01 -4.41 -2.98
C ILE A 126 -8.93 -3.73 -4.34
N ILE A 127 -9.34 -2.48 -4.38
CA ILE A 127 -9.10 -1.57 -5.50
C ILE A 127 -8.10 -0.52 -5.05
N SER A 128 -6.90 -0.55 -5.63
CA SER A 128 -5.85 0.43 -5.37
C SER A 128 -5.20 0.82 -6.69
N SER A 129 -4.82 2.08 -6.83
CA SER A 129 -4.02 2.54 -7.98
C SER A 129 -2.69 1.81 -8.08
N GLU A 130 -2.17 1.31 -6.97
CA GLU A 130 -0.92 0.57 -6.87
C GLU A 130 -1.07 -0.92 -7.19
N SER A 131 -2.17 -1.54 -6.76
CA SER A 131 -2.48 -2.95 -7.06
C SER A 131 -2.91 -3.17 -8.51
N LEU A 132 -3.26 -2.10 -9.23
CA LEU A 132 -3.57 -2.14 -10.66
C LEU A 132 -2.31 -2.14 -11.55
N LEU A 133 -1.14 -1.89 -10.99
CA LEU A 133 0.12 -1.99 -11.73
C LEU A 133 0.51 -3.47 -11.82
N ILE A 134 0.47 -4.00 -13.04
CA ILE A 134 0.85 -5.39 -13.34
C ILE A 134 2.26 -5.72 -12.84
N ASP A 135 3.17 -4.75 -12.89
CA ASP A 135 4.55 -4.88 -12.42
C ASP A 135 4.72 -4.93 -10.90
N SER A 136 3.67 -4.64 -10.12
CA SER A 136 3.69 -4.81 -8.66
C SER A 136 3.41 -6.24 -8.21
N SER A 137 2.86 -7.10 -9.08
CA SER A 137 2.70 -8.53 -8.80
C SER A 137 4.06 -9.23 -8.76
N HIS A 138 4.32 -9.97 -7.68
CA HIS A 138 5.53 -10.79 -7.56
C HIS A 138 5.63 -11.85 -8.67
N ASP A 139 4.48 -12.44 -9.05
CA ASP A 139 4.41 -13.46 -10.09
C ASP A 139 4.74 -12.88 -11.46
N VAL A 140 4.20 -11.68 -11.75
CA VAL A 140 4.51 -10.99 -13.02
C VAL A 140 5.97 -10.56 -13.08
N ARG A 141 6.55 -10.06 -11.98
CA ARG A 141 7.98 -9.77 -11.90
C ARG A 141 8.82 -11.02 -12.16
N PHE A 142 8.49 -12.14 -11.53
CA PHE A 142 9.17 -13.40 -11.75
C PHE A 142 9.17 -13.79 -13.24
N ILE A 143 8.02 -13.67 -13.91
CA ILE A 143 7.91 -13.94 -15.36
C ILE A 143 8.80 -12.98 -16.16
N LEU A 144 8.73 -11.68 -15.87
CA LEU A 144 9.54 -10.66 -16.56
C LEU A 144 11.04 -10.84 -16.30
N ASP A 145 11.43 -11.15 -15.07
CA ASP A 145 12.83 -11.42 -14.72
C ASP A 145 13.33 -12.68 -15.41
N THR A 146 12.50 -13.72 -15.53
CA THR A 146 12.82 -14.95 -16.26
C THR A 146 13.02 -14.66 -17.75
N ILE A 147 12.13 -13.89 -18.38
CA ILE A 147 12.26 -13.48 -19.79
C ILE A 147 13.52 -12.63 -19.98
N ASN A 148 13.75 -11.64 -19.15
CA ASN A 148 14.92 -10.77 -19.25
C ASN A 148 16.22 -11.54 -19.03
N TYR A 149 16.24 -12.51 -18.10
CA TYR A 149 17.41 -13.36 -17.89
C TYR A 149 17.71 -14.22 -19.13
N CYS A 150 16.70 -14.77 -19.79
CA CYS A 150 16.88 -15.52 -21.04
C CYS A 150 17.48 -14.65 -22.18
N LEU A 151 17.21 -13.34 -22.17
CA LEU A 151 17.68 -12.41 -23.21
C LEU A 151 19.07 -11.83 -22.92
N SER A 152 19.42 -11.60 -21.65
CA SER A 152 20.62 -10.83 -21.29
C SER A 152 21.59 -11.58 -20.36
N GLU A 153 21.20 -12.73 -19.82
CA GLU A 153 21.95 -13.51 -18.81
C GLU A 153 22.39 -12.67 -17.59
N ASP A 154 21.63 -11.62 -17.27
CA ASP A 154 21.94 -10.69 -16.18
C ASP A 154 21.88 -11.39 -14.82
N VAL A 155 22.99 -11.32 -14.08
CA VAL A 155 23.14 -11.91 -12.74
C VAL A 155 22.10 -11.35 -11.75
N ILE A 156 21.72 -10.07 -11.87
CA ILE A 156 20.73 -9.48 -11.00
C ILE A 156 19.37 -10.16 -11.20
N ARG A 157 18.98 -10.38 -12.46
CA ARG A 157 17.74 -11.09 -12.80
C ARG A 157 17.74 -12.53 -12.31
N LYS A 158 18.87 -13.21 -12.44
CA LYS A 158 19.07 -14.55 -11.87
C LYS A 158 18.82 -14.58 -10.36
N ILE A 159 19.36 -13.60 -9.64
CA ILE A 159 19.16 -13.49 -8.18
C ILE A 159 17.69 -13.22 -7.84
N GLU A 160 16.98 -12.38 -8.59
CA GLU A 160 15.56 -12.12 -8.35
C GLU A 160 14.69 -13.37 -8.61
N ILE A 161 14.97 -14.13 -9.66
CA ILE A 161 14.32 -15.42 -9.92
C ILE A 161 14.53 -16.38 -8.74
N LEU A 162 15.77 -16.53 -8.26
CA LEU A 162 16.08 -17.39 -7.12
C LEU A 162 15.40 -16.94 -5.83
N ASN A 163 15.32 -15.63 -5.60
CA ASN A 163 14.62 -15.06 -4.45
C ASN A 163 13.13 -15.39 -4.46
N TYR A 164 12.49 -15.29 -5.62
CA TYR A 164 11.10 -15.64 -5.78
C TYR A 164 10.85 -17.13 -5.51
N LEU A 165 11.66 -18.01 -6.13
CA LEU A 165 11.56 -19.46 -5.95
C LEU A 165 11.82 -19.87 -4.50
N TYR A 166 12.77 -19.23 -3.83
CA TYR A 166 13.08 -19.49 -2.42
C TYR A 166 11.90 -19.14 -1.50
N LYS A 167 11.25 -17.99 -1.71
CA LYS A 167 10.10 -17.54 -0.90
C LYS A 167 8.86 -18.42 -1.08
N GLY A 168 8.60 -18.87 -2.29
CA GLY A 168 7.43 -19.69 -2.63
C GLY A 168 7.52 -21.17 -2.24
N ASN A 169 8.72 -21.66 -1.90
CA ASN A 169 8.96 -23.09 -1.70
C ASN A 169 9.73 -23.36 -0.40
N LYS A 170 9.48 -24.53 0.19
CA LYS A 170 10.19 -24.97 1.40
C LYS A 170 11.58 -25.53 1.04
N ILE A 171 12.51 -24.64 0.73
CA ILE A 171 13.91 -25.02 0.49
C ILE A 171 14.60 -25.17 1.85
N PRO A 172 15.23 -26.32 2.15
CA PRO A 172 15.77 -26.62 3.48
C PRO A 172 17.04 -25.83 3.82
N GLU A 173 17.69 -25.25 2.83
CA GLU A 173 18.95 -24.53 2.97
C GLU A 173 18.74 -23.07 3.35
N LEU A 174 19.79 -22.41 3.86
CA LEU A 174 19.78 -20.97 4.01
C LEU A 174 19.75 -20.27 2.66
N ARG A 175 19.02 -19.15 2.57
CA ARG A 175 18.83 -18.39 1.33
C ARG A 175 20.14 -18.09 0.59
N ASP A 176 21.14 -17.62 1.31
CA ASP A 176 22.41 -17.20 0.71
C ASP A 176 23.23 -18.40 0.21
N ASP A 177 23.13 -19.55 0.87
CA ASP A 177 23.78 -20.79 0.41
C ASP A 177 23.08 -21.35 -0.82
N PHE A 178 21.74 -21.25 -0.87
CA PHE A 178 20.97 -21.61 -2.06
C PHE A 178 21.39 -20.74 -3.24
N ILE A 179 21.39 -19.41 -3.11
CA ILE A 179 21.75 -18.49 -4.19
C ILE A 179 23.19 -18.70 -4.68
N ARG A 180 24.16 -18.92 -3.79
CA ARG A 180 25.57 -19.15 -4.14
C ARG A 180 25.77 -20.32 -5.08
N LYS A 181 24.96 -21.36 -4.98
CA LYS A 181 25.07 -22.55 -5.85
C LYS A 181 24.73 -22.26 -7.32
N PHE A 182 24.07 -21.15 -7.61
CA PHE A 182 23.58 -20.80 -8.93
C PHE A 182 24.31 -19.61 -9.57
N ILE A 183 24.98 -18.77 -8.79
CA ILE A 183 25.47 -17.47 -9.24
C ILE A 183 26.43 -17.58 -10.43
N ASP A 184 27.35 -18.53 -10.37
CA ASP A 184 28.41 -18.73 -11.37
C ASP A 184 28.03 -19.68 -12.52
N LEU A 185 26.78 -20.18 -12.53
CA LEU A 185 26.35 -21.08 -13.60
C LEU A 185 25.94 -20.27 -14.85
N ASP A 186 26.27 -20.83 -16.02
CA ASP A 186 25.69 -20.39 -17.29
C ASP A 186 24.17 -20.69 -17.34
N SER A 187 23.46 -20.15 -18.34
CA SER A 187 22.00 -20.29 -18.43
C SER A 187 21.57 -21.76 -18.54
N VAL A 188 22.27 -22.59 -19.26
CA VAL A 188 21.90 -24.01 -19.43
C VAL A 188 22.08 -24.78 -18.12
N SER A 189 23.19 -24.58 -17.45
CA SER A 189 23.51 -25.21 -16.15
C SER A 189 22.58 -24.70 -15.06
N PHE A 190 22.19 -23.42 -15.12
CA PHE A 190 21.22 -22.79 -14.21
C PHE A 190 19.88 -23.51 -14.25
N TYR A 191 19.28 -23.69 -15.42
CA TYR A 191 17.99 -24.36 -15.55
C TYR A 191 18.06 -25.84 -15.18
N LYS A 192 19.12 -26.54 -15.58
CA LYS A 192 19.32 -27.93 -15.15
C LYS A 192 19.39 -28.10 -13.65
N LYS A 193 20.08 -27.16 -12.97
CA LYS A 193 20.18 -27.19 -11.51
C LYS A 193 18.88 -26.85 -10.83
N LEU A 194 18.04 -26.00 -11.40
CA LEU A 194 16.70 -25.72 -10.90
C LEU A 194 15.80 -26.98 -10.97
N GLU A 195 15.95 -27.83 -11.98
CA GLU A 195 15.23 -29.10 -12.07
C GLU A 195 15.54 -30.05 -10.90
N GLU A 196 16.78 -30.02 -10.35
CA GLU A 196 17.15 -30.79 -9.15
C GLU A 196 16.37 -30.36 -7.90
N TYR A 197 15.90 -29.09 -7.87
CA TYR A 197 15.05 -28.53 -6.81
C TYR A 197 13.54 -28.64 -7.11
N GLY A 198 13.18 -29.33 -8.21
CA GLY A 198 11.77 -29.55 -8.60
C GLY A 198 11.15 -28.41 -9.43
N PHE A 199 11.95 -27.48 -9.93
CA PHE A 199 11.48 -26.40 -10.79
C PHE A 199 11.71 -26.75 -12.27
N TYR A 200 10.63 -26.98 -13.00
CA TYR A 200 10.69 -27.41 -14.40
C TYR A 200 10.28 -26.28 -15.33
N PHE A 201 11.09 -26.01 -16.35
CA PHE A 201 10.81 -25.07 -17.41
C PHE A 201 10.62 -25.81 -18.73
N GLU A 202 9.56 -25.49 -19.48
CA GLU A 202 9.36 -26.11 -20.79
C GLU A 202 10.50 -25.80 -21.75
N LYS A 203 11.13 -26.83 -22.29
CA LYS A 203 12.27 -26.70 -23.21
C LYS A 203 11.94 -25.91 -24.49
N THR A 204 10.70 -25.97 -24.94
CA THR A 204 10.15 -25.18 -26.06
C THR A 204 10.18 -23.69 -25.82
N PHE A 205 9.98 -23.25 -24.56
CA PHE A 205 10.06 -21.84 -24.19
C PHE A 205 11.51 -21.34 -24.28
N LEU A 206 12.45 -22.11 -23.72
CA LEU A 206 13.88 -21.77 -23.72
C LEU A 206 14.50 -21.78 -25.12
N ALA A 207 14.12 -22.73 -25.98
CA ALA A 207 14.60 -22.80 -27.36
C ALA A 207 14.12 -21.67 -28.26
N LYS A 208 13.00 -21.03 -27.97
CA LYS A 208 12.48 -19.86 -28.71
C LYS A 208 13.13 -18.54 -28.29
N LEU A 209 13.82 -18.51 -27.15
CA LEU A 209 14.50 -17.31 -26.65
C LEU A 209 15.99 -17.27 -27.03
N SER A 210 16.51 -18.35 -27.63
CA SER A 210 17.92 -18.47 -28.08
C SER A 210 18.12 -18.10 -29.56
N ILE A 211 17.17 -17.36 -30.17
CA ILE A 211 17.28 -16.75 -31.49
C ILE A 211 17.53 -15.26 -31.32
#